data_1c7215a72d4b21d34c933e958a9b9ec3
#
_entry.id   1c7215a72d4b21d34c933e958a9b9ec3
#
_cell.length_a   1.000
_cell.length_b   1.000
_cell.length_c   1.000
_cell.angle_alpha   90.00
_cell.angle_beta   90.00
_cell.angle_gamma   90.00
#
_symmetry.space_group_name_H-M   'P 1'
#
loop_
_entity.id
_entity.type
_entity.pdbx_description
1 polymer ?
#
loop_
_entity_poly.entity_id
_entity_poly.type
_entity_poly.pdbx_seq_one_letter_code
_entity_poly.pdbx_strand_id
1 'polypeptide(L)'
;DLNIGLPAEIEARQKQYEFYRNFLLTFKEDSVNSLRQDKTRQDIYRLLTYVFGYINLEMGEILKIKNGSDYKKFNLGDIPVYGSGGIINYIDTYIYDKESVLIPRKGSIGNLFYVEKPFWTVDTIFYTIINKEIVIPKYLYYYLSKLNLEKLNTAGGVPSLTQAVLNKIIIPLPPLEEQQRIVDILDRFDKLCNDISEGLPAEIEARQKQYEYYREKLLSFKKI
;
A
#
# COMPACT_ATOMS: atom_id res chain seq x y z
N ASP A 1 -15.42 -19.61 -25.46
CA ASP A 1 -14.41 -20.02 -24.43
C ASP A 1 -14.44 -19.06 -23.24
N LEU A 2 -15.41 -19.26 -22.32
CA LEU A 2 -15.56 -18.47 -21.10
C LEU A 2 -14.37 -18.63 -20.14
N ASN A 3 -13.68 -19.77 -20.17
CA ASN A 3 -12.52 -20.02 -19.32
C ASN A 3 -11.24 -19.29 -19.77
N ILE A 4 -11.20 -18.78 -21.00
CA ILE A 4 -10.08 -18.00 -21.54
C ILE A 4 -10.35 -16.51 -21.37
N GLY A 5 -11.61 -16.09 -21.46
CA GLY A 5 -11.99 -14.67 -21.38
C GLY A 5 -11.87 -14.07 -19.98
N LEU A 6 -12.23 -14.81 -18.93
CA LEU A 6 -12.22 -14.31 -17.55
C LEU A 6 -10.82 -14.06 -16.97
N PRO A 7 -9.83 -14.96 -17.11
CA PRO A 7 -8.46 -14.66 -16.72
C PRO A 7 -7.87 -13.46 -17.47
N ALA A 8 -8.18 -13.32 -18.76
CA ALA A 8 -7.74 -12.18 -19.57
C ALA A 8 -8.41 -10.87 -19.13
N GLU A 9 -9.67 -10.91 -18.70
CA GLU A 9 -10.37 -9.75 -18.15
C GLU A 9 -9.77 -9.32 -16.80
N ILE A 10 -9.44 -10.27 -15.92
CA ILE A 10 -8.76 -9.98 -14.65
C ILE A 10 -7.40 -9.32 -14.91
N GLU A 11 -6.61 -9.87 -15.80
CA GLU A 11 -5.31 -9.30 -16.18
C GLU A 11 -5.47 -7.89 -16.77
N ALA A 12 -6.47 -7.69 -17.63
CA ALA A 12 -6.77 -6.38 -18.22
C ALA A 12 -7.19 -5.36 -17.14
N ARG A 13 -8.03 -5.76 -16.18
CA ARG A 13 -8.44 -4.89 -15.06
C ARG A 13 -7.29 -4.61 -14.10
N GLN A 14 -6.41 -5.56 -13.87
CA GLN A 14 -5.22 -5.37 -13.04
C GLN A 14 -4.25 -4.37 -13.69
N LYS A 15 -4.04 -4.47 -15.01
CA LYS A 15 -3.30 -3.47 -15.80
C LYS A 15 -3.96 -2.09 -15.77
N GLN A 16 -5.29 -2.05 -15.84
CA GLN A 16 -6.06 -0.81 -15.72
C GLN A 16 -5.91 -0.19 -14.33
N TYR A 17 -5.96 -0.99 -13.27
CA TYR A 17 -5.70 -0.54 -11.89
C TYR A 17 -4.29 0.07 -11.76
N GLU A 18 -3.26 -0.63 -12.24
CA GLU A 18 -1.88 -0.13 -12.21
C GLU A 18 -1.72 1.18 -12.99
N PHE A 19 -2.37 1.29 -14.16
CA PHE A 19 -2.36 2.51 -14.96
C PHE A 19 -3.00 3.68 -14.18
N TYR A 20 -4.21 3.50 -13.63
CA TYR A 20 -4.89 4.57 -12.88
C TYR A 20 -4.18 4.91 -11.58
N ARG A 21 -3.65 3.91 -10.86
CA ARG A 21 -2.80 4.16 -9.68
C ARG A 21 -1.61 5.03 -10.04
N ASN A 22 -0.90 4.68 -11.10
CA ASN A 22 0.26 5.43 -11.53
C ASN A 22 -0.12 6.83 -12.06
N PHE A 23 -1.23 6.95 -12.77
CA PHE A 23 -1.75 8.22 -13.28
C PHE A 23 -2.15 9.17 -12.13
N LEU A 24 -2.94 8.69 -11.16
CA LEU A 24 -3.39 9.48 -10.01
C LEU A 24 -2.25 9.90 -9.08
N LEU A 25 -1.19 9.09 -8.99
CA LEU A 25 -0.02 9.35 -8.15
C LEU A 25 1.15 9.96 -8.93
N THR A 26 0.96 10.38 -10.20
CA THR A 26 1.97 11.07 -11.00
C THR A 26 1.63 12.54 -11.04
N PHE A 27 2.48 13.34 -10.40
CA PHE A 27 2.39 14.80 -10.38
C PHE A 27 3.45 15.37 -11.32
N LYS A 28 3.08 16.33 -12.17
CA LYS A 28 4.05 17.05 -13.01
C LYS A 28 4.85 17.98 -12.12
N GLU A 29 6.16 17.95 -12.25
CA GLU A 29 7.06 18.85 -11.54
C GLU A 29 6.90 20.29 -12.04
N ASP A 30 6.21 21.12 -11.23
CA ASP A 30 6.41 22.55 -11.25
C ASP A 30 6.98 22.92 -9.88
N SER A 31 8.25 23.29 -9.88
CA SER A 31 9.13 23.40 -8.73
C SER A 31 8.78 24.54 -7.78
N VAL A 32 8.63 24.26 -6.50
CA VAL A 32 8.88 25.23 -5.44
C VAL A 32 9.67 24.56 -4.32
N ASN A 33 10.95 24.85 -4.27
CA ASN A 33 11.84 24.51 -3.16
C ASN A 33 11.95 25.65 -2.16
N SER A 34 11.93 25.30 -0.89
CA SER A 34 12.39 26.02 0.29
C SER A 34 11.41 26.89 1.06
N LEU A 35 10.97 26.38 2.20
CA LEU A 35 10.69 27.16 3.44
C LEU A 35 10.67 26.18 4.63
N ARG A 36 11.43 26.46 5.68
CA ARG A 36 11.63 25.61 6.87
C ARG A 36 11.13 26.29 8.15
N GLN A 37 10.42 25.56 8.98
CA GLN A 37 10.29 25.42 10.45
C GLN A 37 8.94 25.73 11.13
N ASP A 38 8.48 24.74 11.96
CA ASP A 38 7.44 24.74 13.01
C ASP A 38 5.95 24.94 12.59
N LYS A 39 5.04 25.24 13.52
CA LYS A 39 3.58 25.36 13.28
C LYS A 39 3.23 26.22 12.07
N THR A 40 4.01 27.27 11.85
CA THR A 40 4.01 28.11 10.64
C THR A 40 4.26 27.26 9.37
N ARG A 41 5.00 26.17 9.48
CA ARG A 41 5.34 25.27 8.36
C ARG A 41 4.13 24.50 7.85
N GLN A 42 3.26 24.01 8.72
CA GLN A 42 2.04 23.28 8.32
C GLN A 42 1.04 24.19 7.64
N ASP A 43 0.86 25.40 8.14
CA ASP A 43 -0.01 26.40 7.51
C ASP A 43 0.54 26.84 6.15
N ILE A 44 1.87 26.96 6.05
CA ILE A 44 2.55 27.24 4.78
C ILE A 44 2.35 26.06 3.80
N TYR A 45 2.51 24.81 4.23
CA TYR A 45 2.27 23.66 3.37
C TYR A 45 0.83 23.61 2.84
N ARG A 46 -0.16 23.87 3.70
CA ARG A 46 -1.56 23.94 3.27
C ARG A 46 -1.79 25.06 2.25
N LEU A 47 -1.21 26.24 2.48
CA LEU A 47 -1.31 27.35 1.55
C LEU A 47 -0.62 27.03 0.22
N LEU A 48 0.59 26.48 0.25
CA LEU A 48 1.33 26.10 -0.95
C LEU A 48 0.60 25.01 -1.74
N THR A 49 0.05 23.98 -1.08
CA THR A 49 -0.74 22.95 -1.76
C THR A 49 -2.01 23.51 -2.37
N TYR A 50 -2.66 24.48 -1.72
CA TYR A 50 -3.83 25.14 -2.28
C TYR A 50 -3.51 25.98 -3.52
N VAL A 51 -2.36 26.69 -3.53
CA VAL A 51 -1.95 27.58 -4.63
C VAL A 51 -1.36 26.78 -5.81
N PHE A 52 -0.53 25.79 -5.52
CA PHE A 52 0.25 25.06 -6.55
C PHE A 52 -0.28 23.65 -6.86
N GLY A 53 -1.36 23.22 -6.19
CA GLY A 53 -1.95 21.91 -6.35
C GLY A 53 -1.24 20.80 -5.57
N TYR A 54 0.08 20.83 -5.40
CA TYR A 54 0.85 19.90 -4.58
C TYR A 54 2.24 20.48 -4.22
N ILE A 55 2.88 19.88 -3.22
CA ILE A 55 4.27 20.17 -2.85
C ILE A 55 5.08 18.87 -2.80
N ASN A 56 6.36 18.97 -3.05
CA ASN A 56 7.30 17.87 -2.94
C ASN A 56 8.07 17.96 -1.62
N LEU A 57 7.97 16.93 -0.77
CA LEU A 57 8.71 16.85 0.49
C LEU A 57 9.52 15.56 0.55
N GLU A 58 10.68 15.60 1.23
CA GLU A 58 11.39 14.39 1.57
C GLU A 58 10.60 13.57 2.59
N MET A 59 10.59 12.25 2.43
CA MET A 59 9.87 11.34 3.34
C MET A 59 10.28 11.56 4.82
N GLY A 60 11.54 11.85 5.09
CA GLY A 60 12.02 12.18 6.44
C GLY A 60 11.46 13.48 7.04
N GLU A 61 10.83 14.35 6.23
CA GLU A 61 10.15 15.57 6.71
C GLU A 61 8.72 15.32 7.17
N ILE A 62 8.08 14.27 6.65
CA ILE A 62 6.67 13.94 6.89
C ILE A 62 6.44 12.78 7.85
N LEU A 63 7.48 12.00 8.13
CA LEU A 63 7.41 10.84 9.03
C LEU A 63 8.75 10.55 9.72
N LYS A 64 8.71 9.66 10.71
CA LYS A 64 9.91 9.09 11.35
C LYS A 64 9.94 7.59 11.11
N ILE A 65 11.04 7.08 10.56
CA ILE A 65 11.28 5.64 10.39
C ILE A 65 11.87 5.08 11.67
N LYS A 66 11.34 3.96 12.13
CA LYS A 66 11.77 3.25 13.33
C LYS A 66 12.16 1.81 13.00
N ASN A 67 13.15 1.29 13.73
CA ASN A 67 13.51 -0.12 13.64
C ASN A 67 12.54 -0.99 14.44
N GLY A 68 12.28 -2.18 13.96
CA GLY A 68 11.70 -3.24 14.76
C GLY A 68 12.71 -3.83 15.76
N SER A 69 12.26 -4.71 16.63
CA SER A 69 13.08 -5.37 17.64
C SER A 69 12.66 -6.81 17.88
N ASP A 70 13.51 -7.59 18.57
CA ASP A 70 13.21 -8.98 18.88
C ASP A 70 11.96 -9.10 19.78
N TYR A 71 11.11 -10.06 19.45
CA TYR A 71 9.84 -10.33 20.14
C TYR A 71 9.85 -11.57 21.03
N LYS A 72 10.92 -12.37 20.99
CA LYS A 72 10.97 -13.70 21.62
C LYS A 72 10.79 -13.71 23.14
N LYS A 73 10.95 -12.55 23.79
CA LYS A 73 10.79 -12.39 25.25
C LYS A 73 9.33 -12.22 25.69
N PHE A 74 8.39 -12.06 24.75
CA PHE A 74 6.98 -11.84 25.03
C PHE A 74 6.17 -13.13 24.93
N ASN A 75 5.01 -13.16 25.61
CA ASN A 75 4.13 -14.31 25.58
C ASN A 75 3.29 -14.31 24.30
N LEU A 76 2.66 -15.46 24.02
CA LEU A 76 1.67 -15.56 22.94
C LEU A 76 0.46 -14.68 23.26
N GLY A 77 -0.13 -14.08 22.22
CA GLY A 77 -1.28 -13.18 22.31
C GLY A 77 -1.91 -12.95 20.94
N ASP A 78 -2.60 -11.81 20.77
CA ASP A 78 -3.36 -11.50 19.57
C ASP A 78 -2.72 -10.40 18.69
N ILE A 79 -1.59 -9.83 19.15
CA ILE A 79 -0.91 -8.76 18.43
C ILE A 79 0.02 -9.34 17.36
N PRO A 80 -0.19 -9.03 16.06
CA PRO A 80 0.61 -9.58 14.98
C PRO A 80 2.05 -9.05 15.02
N VAL A 81 2.99 -9.96 14.80
CA VAL A 81 4.42 -9.66 14.63
C VAL A 81 4.76 -9.74 13.16
N TYR A 82 5.21 -8.63 12.59
CA TYR A 82 5.56 -8.54 11.17
C TYR A 82 7.05 -8.74 10.94
N GLY A 83 7.38 -9.57 9.96
CA GLY A 83 8.68 -9.65 9.29
C GLY A 83 8.58 -9.18 7.85
N SER A 84 9.67 -9.22 7.08
CA SER A 84 9.72 -8.78 5.69
C SER A 84 8.81 -9.59 4.74
N GLY A 85 8.43 -10.80 5.12
CA GLY A 85 7.52 -11.68 4.35
C GLY A 85 6.06 -11.63 4.82
N GLY A 86 5.72 -10.85 5.84
CA GLY A 86 4.38 -10.80 6.43
C GLY A 86 4.35 -11.14 7.91
N ILE A 87 3.19 -11.58 8.41
CA ILE A 87 3.01 -11.97 9.81
C ILE A 87 3.74 -13.28 10.08
N ILE A 88 4.59 -13.29 11.12
CA ILE A 88 5.41 -14.43 11.51
C ILE A 88 5.03 -15.04 12.88
N ASN A 89 4.34 -14.28 13.73
CA ASN A 89 3.87 -14.72 15.05
C ASN A 89 2.79 -13.78 15.59
N TYR A 90 2.24 -14.12 16.78
CA TYR A 90 1.34 -13.28 17.57
C TYR A 90 1.81 -13.22 19.01
N ILE A 91 1.81 -12.03 19.62
CA ILE A 91 2.27 -11.79 20.98
C ILE A 91 1.28 -10.95 21.79
N ASP A 92 1.51 -10.81 23.08
CA ASP A 92 0.65 -10.10 24.04
C ASP A 92 0.94 -8.60 24.15
N THR A 93 1.89 -8.08 23.38
CA THR A 93 2.31 -6.67 23.44
C THR A 93 2.53 -6.08 22.05
N TYR A 94 2.58 -4.76 21.95
CA TYR A 94 2.80 -4.05 20.68
C TYR A 94 4.01 -3.10 20.79
N ILE A 95 4.62 -2.80 19.62
CA ILE A 95 5.66 -1.78 19.49
C ILE A 95 5.06 -0.43 19.11
N TYR A 96 3.90 -0.46 18.41
CA TYR A 96 3.17 0.73 17.99
C TYR A 96 1.69 0.41 17.80
N ASP A 97 0.81 1.35 18.17
CA ASP A 97 -0.65 1.16 18.25
C ASP A 97 -1.46 2.06 17.32
N LYS A 98 -0.77 2.78 16.40
CA LYS A 98 -1.41 3.66 15.43
C LYS A 98 -1.12 3.20 14.01
N GLU A 99 -1.85 3.76 13.06
CA GLU A 99 -1.63 3.51 11.64
C GLU A 99 -0.17 3.73 11.22
N SER A 100 0.34 2.79 10.46
CA SER A 100 1.73 2.79 10.01
C SER A 100 1.87 2.11 8.65
N VAL A 101 2.85 2.55 7.87
CA VAL A 101 3.35 1.83 6.72
C VAL A 101 4.61 1.08 7.15
N LEU A 102 4.60 -0.24 6.96
CA LEU A 102 5.74 -1.09 7.27
C LEU A 102 6.58 -1.27 6.00
N ILE A 103 7.89 -1.02 6.11
CA ILE A 103 8.82 -1.04 4.98
C ILE A 103 9.90 -2.07 5.26
N PRO A 104 9.95 -3.20 4.53
CA PRO A 104 11.02 -4.17 4.67
C PRO A 104 12.40 -3.53 4.38
N ARG A 105 13.35 -3.79 5.27
CA ARG A 105 14.73 -3.34 5.09
C ARG A 105 15.65 -4.41 4.54
N LYS A 106 15.28 -5.69 4.67
CA LYS A 106 16.06 -6.85 4.20
C LYS A 106 15.12 -7.92 3.65
N GLY A 107 15.59 -8.68 2.67
CA GLY A 107 14.82 -9.75 2.06
C GLY A 107 13.79 -9.24 1.05
N SER A 108 12.51 -9.47 1.29
CA SER A 108 11.42 -9.08 0.37
C SER A 108 11.13 -7.58 0.43
N ILE A 109 12.02 -6.75 -0.10
CA ILE A 109 11.96 -5.27 -0.02
C ILE A 109 10.68 -4.71 -0.65
N GLY A 110 10.11 -5.38 -1.66
CA GLY A 110 8.88 -4.95 -2.34
C GLY A 110 7.59 -5.12 -1.52
N ASN A 111 7.62 -5.90 -0.44
CA ASN A 111 6.43 -6.21 0.36
C ASN A 111 6.13 -5.09 1.38
N LEU A 112 5.41 -4.08 0.97
CA LEU A 112 4.90 -3.06 1.89
C LEU A 112 3.63 -3.54 2.58
N PHE A 113 3.45 -3.15 3.86
CA PHE A 113 2.21 -3.42 4.57
C PHE A 113 1.64 -2.11 5.13
N TYR A 114 0.33 -1.95 5.01
CA TYR A 114 -0.44 -0.92 5.70
C TYR A 114 -1.13 -1.54 6.90
N VAL A 115 -0.90 -1.01 8.08
CA VAL A 115 -1.41 -1.56 9.35
C VAL A 115 -2.12 -0.47 10.14
N GLU A 116 -3.36 -0.75 10.54
CA GLU A 116 -4.23 0.18 11.28
C GLU A 116 -4.34 -0.16 12.77
N LYS A 117 -4.06 -1.42 13.12
CA LYS A 117 -4.21 -1.97 14.49
C LYS A 117 -2.85 -2.07 15.18
N PRO A 118 -2.81 -2.23 16.51
CA PRO A 118 -1.57 -2.48 17.22
C PRO A 118 -0.77 -3.66 16.63
N PHE A 119 0.54 -3.48 16.52
CA PHE A 119 1.44 -4.47 15.91
C PHE A 119 2.84 -4.46 16.55
N TRP A 120 3.60 -5.49 16.24
CA TRP A 120 5.04 -5.57 16.48
C TRP A 120 5.79 -5.77 15.18
N THR A 121 7.05 -5.28 15.11
CA THR A 121 7.94 -5.53 13.96
C THR A 121 9.29 -6.05 14.44
N VAL A 122 9.84 -7.01 13.68
CA VAL A 122 11.22 -7.48 13.88
C VAL A 122 12.23 -6.59 13.16
N ASP A 123 13.51 -6.84 13.37
CA ASP A 123 14.62 -6.03 12.84
C ASP A 123 14.75 -6.04 11.32
N THR A 124 14.06 -6.94 10.61
CA THR A 124 14.06 -7.01 9.14
C THR A 124 13.06 -6.06 8.47
N ILE A 125 12.26 -5.35 9.26
CA ILE A 125 11.23 -4.44 8.76
C ILE A 125 11.19 -3.16 9.60
N PHE A 126 11.05 -2.02 8.93
CA PHE A 126 10.82 -0.73 9.57
C PHE A 126 9.32 -0.49 9.76
N TYR A 127 8.97 0.31 10.77
CA TYR A 127 7.66 0.94 10.87
C TYR A 127 7.79 2.46 10.85
N THR A 128 6.69 3.15 10.50
CA THR A 128 6.68 4.59 10.31
C THR A 128 5.76 5.27 11.31
N ILE A 129 6.23 6.40 11.89
CA ILE A 129 5.42 7.33 12.68
C ILE A 129 5.11 8.52 11.76
N ILE A 130 3.86 8.59 11.30
CA ILE A 130 3.45 9.47 10.21
C ILE A 130 2.81 10.75 10.79
N ASN A 131 3.17 11.91 10.23
CA ASN A 131 2.50 13.17 10.53
C ASN A 131 1.18 13.28 9.76
N LYS A 132 0.07 12.89 10.39
CA LYS A 132 -1.26 12.87 9.80
C LYS A 132 -1.85 14.25 9.48
N GLU A 133 -1.23 15.32 9.94
CA GLU A 133 -1.66 16.70 9.61
C GLU A 133 -1.24 17.10 8.18
N ILE A 134 -0.30 16.35 7.59
CA ILE A 134 0.28 16.64 6.27
C ILE A 134 0.00 15.51 5.29
N VAL A 135 0.04 14.24 5.74
CA VAL A 135 -0.08 13.08 4.87
C VAL A 135 -1.03 12.02 5.45
N ILE A 136 -1.92 11.53 4.61
CA ILE A 136 -2.78 10.39 4.93
C ILE A 136 -1.94 9.11 4.85
N PRO A 137 -1.89 8.27 5.91
CA PRO A 137 -1.04 7.07 5.93
C PRO A 137 -1.28 6.11 4.76
N LYS A 138 -2.55 5.94 4.36
CA LYS A 138 -2.92 5.07 3.25
C LYS A 138 -2.53 5.65 1.88
N TYR A 139 -2.57 6.99 1.72
CA TYR A 139 -2.02 7.67 0.55
C TYR A 139 -0.51 7.39 0.42
N LEU A 140 0.24 7.51 1.52
CA LEU A 140 1.66 7.19 1.56
C LEU A 140 1.92 5.73 1.17
N TYR A 141 1.12 4.78 1.71
CA TYR A 141 1.21 3.37 1.35
C TYR A 141 1.04 3.15 -0.16
N TYR A 142 -0.01 3.72 -0.78
CA TYR A 142 -0.24 3.62 -2.22
C TYR A 142 0.89 4.26 -3.03
N TYR A 143 1.39 5.43 -2.58
CA TYR A 143 2.49 6.09 -3.27
C TYR A 143 3.77 5.24 -3.22
N LEU A 144 4.15 4.73 -2.04
CA LEU A 144 5.32 3.86 -1.89
C LEU A 144 5.17 2.54 -2.65
N SER A 145 3.96 1.99 -2.73
CA SER A 145 3.67 0.78 -3.51
C SER A 145 3.84 0.99 -5.02
N LYS A 146 3.66 2.22 -5.52
CA LYS A 146 3.97 2.59 -6.91
C LYS A 146 5.48 2.59 -7.15
N LEU A 147 6.27 2.98 -6.13
CA LEU A 147 7.72 3.04 -6.26
C LEU A 147 8.29 1.62 -6.20
N ASN A 148 9.12 1.28 -7.16
CA ASN A 148 9.88 0.02 -7.07
C ASN A 148 11.05 0.21 -6.10
N LEU A 149 10.80 -0.01 -4.80
CA LEU A 149 11.81 0.15 -3.74
C LEU A 149 13.02 -0.77 -3.92
N GLU A 150 12.87 -1.87 -4.65
CA GLU A 150 13.98 -2.78 -4.97
C GLU A 150 15.07 -2.08 -5.80
N LYS A 151 14.69 -1.13 -6.65
CA LYS A 151 15.65 -0.33 -7.44
C LYS A 151 16.49 0.62 -6.59
N LEU A 152 16.06 0.92 -5.35
CA LEU A 152 16.82 1.73 -4.40
C LEU A 152 17.86 0.92 -3.62
N ASN A 153 17.91 -0.38 -3.85
CA ASN A 153 18.91 -1.25 -3.24
C ASN A 153 20.30 -0.93 -3.78
N THR A 154 21.21 -0.57 -2.89
CA THR A 154 22.62 -0.27 -3.21
C THR A 154 23.57 -1.43 -2.84
N ALA A 155 23.05 -2.51 -2.28
CA ALA A 155 23.85 -3.65 -1.83
C ALA A 155 24.10 -4.65 -2.97
N GLY A 156 25.33 -5.09 -3.14
CA GLY A 156 25.71 -6.12 -4.13
C GLY A 156 25.35 -7.56 -3.72
N GLY A 157 24.63 -7.75 -2.60
CA GLY A 157 24.23 -9.06 -2.05
C GLY A 157 22.75 -9.10 -1.69
N VAL A 158 22.41 -9.50 -0.46
CA VAL A 158 21.02 -9.48 0.02
C VAL A 158 20.45 -8.07 -0.06
N PRO A 159 19.31 -7.88 -0.75
CA PRO A 159 18.69 -6.58 -0.86
C PRO A 159 18.50 -5.91 0.50
N SER A 160 18.95 -4.66 0.63
CA SER A 160 18.90 -3.91 1.88
C SER A 160 18.60 -2.44 1.65
N LEU A 161 17.62 -1.91 2.39
CA LEU A 161 17.29 -0.49 2.45
C LEU A 161 17.75 0.12 3.77
N THR A 162 18.22 1.34 3.72
CA THR A 162 18.59 2.11 4.91
C THR A 162 17.60 3.25 5.15
N GLN A 163 17.49 3.70 6.39
CA GLN A 163 16.66 4.88 6.71
C GLN A 163 17.15 6.13 5.96
N ALA A 164 18.46 6.26 5.75
CA ALA A 164 19.04 7.41 5.04
C ALA A 164 18.57 7.48 3.57
N VAL A 165 18.47 6.32 2.90
CA VAL A 165 17.95 6.24 1.51
C VAL A 165 16.45 6.52 1.50
N LEU A 166 15.70 5.90 2.40
CA LEU A 166 14.25 6.07 2.47
C LEU A 166 13.86 7.51 2.80
N ASN A 167 14.54 8.17 3.74
CA ASN A 167 14.25 9.55 4.13
C ASN A 167 14.40 10.55 2.99
N LYS A 168 15.20 10.25 1.96
CA LYS A 168 15.41 11.10 0.78
C LYS A 168 14.39 10.88 -0.34
N ILE A 169 13.49 9.92 -0.20
CA ILE A 169 12.42 9.72 -1.19
C ILE A 169 11.54 10.96 -1.21
N ILE A 170 11.37 11.53 -2.39
CA ILE A 170 10.47 12.67 -2.59
C ILE A 170 9.03 12.17 -2.70
N ILE A 171 8.17 12.72 -1.87
CA ILE A 171 6.73 12.42 -1.83
C ILE A 171 5.98 13.67 -2.28
N PRO A 172 5.25 13.63 -3.41
CA PRO A 172 4.34 14.69 -3.80
C PRO A 172 3.10 14.64 -2.91
N LEU A 173 2.78 15.76 -2.30
CA LEU A 173 1.68 15.89 -1.35
C LEU A 173 0.67 16.93 -1.87
N PRO A 174 -0.46 16.51 -2.45
CA PRO A 174 -1.59 17.39 -2.69
C PRO A 174 -2.31 17.72 -1.37
N PRO A 175 -3.32 18.62 -1.37
CA PRO A 175 -4.18 18.86 -0.22
C PRO A 175 -4.75 17.55 0.35
N LEU A 176 -5.02 17.51 1.67
CA LEU A 176 -5.51 16.29 2.33
C LEU A 176 -6.81 15.76 1.70
N GLU A 177 -7.69 16.66 1.24
CA GLU A 177 -8.93 16.30 0.55
C GLU A 177 -8.65 15.52 -0.76
N GLU A 178 -7.63 15.96 -1.50
CA GLU A 178 -7.23 15.27 -2.73
C GLU A 178 -6.51 13.96 -2.43
N GLN A 179 -5.69 13.90 -1.37
CA GLN A 179 -5.11 12.64 -0.90
C GLN A 179 -6.22 11.63 -0.54
N GLN A 180 -7.26 12.07 0.18
CA GLN A 180 -8.40 11.22 0.54
C GLN A 180 -9.16 10.75 -0.70
N ARG A 181 -9.43 11.66 -1.66
CA ARG A 181 -10.09 11.31 -2.92
C ARG A 181 -9.31 10.22 -3.68
N ILE A 182 -7.98 10.33 -3.73
CA ILE A 182 -7.11 9.33 -4.36
C ILE A 182 -7.21 8.00 -3.61
N VAL A 183 -7.16 8.01 -2.27
CA VAL A 183 -7.30 6.81 -1.44
C VAL A 183 -8.64 6.13 -1.69
N ASP A 184 -9.74 6.87 -1.68
CA ASP A 184 -11.09 6.32 -1.90
C ASP A 184 -11.24 5.65 -3.27
N ILE A 185 -10.62 6.20 -4.30
CA ILE A 185 -10.62 5.61 -5.64
C ILE A 185 -9.81 4.31 -5.64
N LEU A 186 -8.58 4.35 -5.09
CA LEU A 186 -7.70 3.18 -5.08
C LEU A 186 -8.26 2.04 -4.21
N ASP A 187 -8.90 2.36 -3.08
CA ASP A 187 -9.58 1.37 -2.22
C ASP A 187 -10.72 0.66 -2.95
N ARG A 188 -11.50 1.40 -3.76
CA ARG A 188 -12.56 0.79 -4.58
C ARG A 188 -11.99 -0.18 -5.62
N PHE A 189 -10.88 0.20 -6.27
CA PHE A 189 -10.22 -0.69 -7.22
C PHE A 189 -9.62 -1.91 -6.53
N ASP A 190 -8.97 -1.72 -5.38
CA ASP A 190 -8.39 -2.81 -4.60
C ASP A 190 -9.48 -3.80 -4.16
N LYS A 191 -10.61 -3.28 -3.65
CA LYS A 191 -11.78 -4.10 -3.32
C LYS A 191 -12.30 -4.88 -4.52
N LEU A 192 -12.48 -4.24 -5.67
CA LEU A 192 -12.95 -4.90 -6.89
C LEU A 192 -12.00 -6.00 -7.38
N CYS A 193 -10.70 -5.84 -7.20
CA CYS A 193 -9.71 -6.81 -7.65
C CYS A 193 -9.51 -7.98 -6.67
N ASN A 194 -9.62 -7.72 -5.37
CA ASN A 194 -9.17 -8.66 -4.34
C ASN A 194 -10.28 -9.17 -3.42
N ASP A 195 -11.49 -8.58 -3.44
CA ASP A 195 -12.61 -9.04 -2.60
C ASP A 195 -13.17 -10.36 -3.13
N ILE A 196 -13.09 -11.39 -2.30
CA ILE A 196 -13.55 -12.74 -2.64
C ILE A 196 -15.10 -12.79 -2.66
N SER A 197 -15.77 -11.91 -1.90
CA SER A 197 -17.24 -11.95 -1.72
C SER A 197 -18.03 -11.07 -2.68
N GLU A 198 -17.47 -9.90 -3.06
CA GLU A 198 -18.15 -8.88 -3.87
C GLU A 198 -17.35 -8.49 -5.12
N GLY A 199 -16.12 -8.99 -5.27
CA GLY A 199 -15.20 -8.62 -6.35
C GLY A 199 -15.22 -9.60 -7.52
N LEU A 200 -14.25 -9.44 -8.42
CA LEU A 200 -14.05 -10.29 -9.61
C LEU A 200 -13.97 -11.80 -9.29
N PRO A 201 -13.32 -12.25 -8.20
CA PRO A 201 -13.32 -13.68 -7.85
C PRO A 201 -14.73 -14.25 -7.63
N ALA A 202 -15.62 -13.50 -6.93
CA ALA A 202 -17.01 -13.94 -6.73
C ALA A 202 -17.80 -13.95 -8.04
N GLU A 203 -17.59 -12.99 -8.93
CA GLU A 203 -18.20 -12.96 -10.26
C GLU A 203 -17.75 -14.15 -11.11
N ILE A 204 -16.46 -14.52 -11.05
CA ILE A 204 -15.92 -15.70 -11.76
C ILE A 204 -16.60 -16.97 -11.27
N GLU A 205 -16.69 -17.18 -9.96
CA GLU A 205 -17.31 -18.35 -9.38
C GLU A 205 -18.80 -18.46 -9.75
N ALA A 206 -19.54 -17.32 -9.70
CA ALA A 206 -20.93 -17.27 -10.09
C ALA A 206 -21.14 -17.61 -11.57
N ARG A 207 -20.30 -17.08 -12.47
CA ARG A 207 -20.36 -17.39 -13.90
C ARG A 207 -19.97 -18.84 -14.20
N GLN A 208 -19.02 -19.41 -13.47
CA GLN A 208 -18.63 -20.80 -13.61
C GLN A 208 -19.77 -21.75 -13.22
N LYS A 209 -20.44 -21.50 -12.09
CA LYS A 209 -21.65 -22.24 -11.67
C LYS A 209 -22.77 -22.12 -12.70
N GLN A 210 -22.99 -20.94 -13.27
CA GLN A 210 -23.98 -20.71 -14.32
C GLN A 210 -23.65 -21.49 -15.59
N TYR A 211 -22.38 -21.50 -16.01
CA TYR A 211 -21.92 -22.29 -17.16
C TYR A 211 -22.13 -23.79 -16.94
N GLU A 212 -21.75 -24.33 -15.79
CA GLU A 212 -21.93 -25.73 -15.45
C GLU A 212 -23.42 -26.15 -15.49
N TYR A 213 -24.30 -25.33 -14.90
CA TYR A 213 -25.74 -25.52 -14.93
C TYR A 213 -26.30 -25.60 -16.36
N TYR A 214 -25.94 -24.62 -17.21
CA TYR A 214 -26.44 -24.63 -18.60
C TYR A 214 -25.82 -25.76 -19.43
N ARG A 215 -24.57 -26.10 -19.23
CA ARG A 215 -23.91 -27.22 -19.87
C ARG A 215 -24.63 -28.53 -19.55
N GLU A 216 -24.90 -28.81 -18.28
CA GLU A 216 -25.66 -29.99 -17.87
C GLU A 216 -27.07 -30.03 -18.47
N LYS A 217 -27.76 -28.90 -18.44
CA LYS A 217 -29.12 -28.80 -18.99
C LYS A 217 -29.15 -29.01 -20.51
N LEU A 218 -28.19 -28.51 -21.25
CA LEU A 218 -28.09 -28.67 -22.70
C LEU A 218 -27.64 -30.07 -23.12
N LEU A 219 -26.84 -30.74 -22.31
CA LEU A 219 -26.30 -32.07 -22.59
C LEU A 219 -27.14 -33.22 -21.97
N SER A 220 -28.17 -32.91 -21.20
CA SER A 220 -29.09 -33.89 -20.66
C SER A 220 -30.11 -34.30 -21.71
N PHE A 221 -29.80 -35.34 -22.48
CA PHE A 221 -30.75 -35.93 -23.42
C PHE A 221 -31.68 -36.92 -22.65
N LYS A 222 -32.98 -36.66 -22.67
CA LYS A 222 -33.96 -37.66 -22.24
C LYS A 222 -34.01 -38.75 -23.34
N LYS A 223 -33.79 -40.03 -22.95
CA LYS A 223 -34.14 -41.14 -23.84
C LYS A 223 -35.67 -41.07 -24.08
N ILE A 224 -36.05 -40.99 -25.35
CA ILE A 224 -37.46 -41.16 -25.80
C ILE A 224 -37.81 -42.60 -25.67
#